data_06c3a9becfc6bb478eb50a20ed23fd24
#
_entry.id   06c3a9becfc6bb478eb50a20ed23fd24
#
_cell.length_a   1.000
_cell.length_b   1.000
_cell.length_c   1.000
_cell.angle_alpha   90.00
_cell.angle_beta   90.00
_cell.angle_gamma   90.00
#
_symmetry.space_group_name_H-M   'P 1'
#
loop_
_entity.id
_entity.type
_entity.pdbx_description
1 polymer ?
#
loop_
_entity_poly.entity_id
_entity_poly.type
_entity_poly.pdbx_seq_one_letter_code
_entity_poly.pdbx_strand_id
1 'polypeptide(L)'
;MTRVDVDAVFKALADPTRRRLLDSLRANSGQTLGELCRNLDMTRQAVSQHLGRLGDANLVATIRRGREKLHYLNPVPIHEIYERWIAKYQRRHLVALHALKRKVEGGRRGKA
;
A
#
# COMPACT_ATOMS: atom_id res chain seq x y z
N MET A 1 13.55 17.18 7.83
CA MET A 1 12.54 16.44 7.08
C MET A 1 13.08 15.06 6.73
N THR A 2 12.41 14.03 7.15
CA THR A 2 12.89 12.66 6.95
C THR A 2 12.69 12.25 5.50
N ARG A 3 13.76 11.78 4.88
CA ARG A 3 13.69 11.29 3.52
C ARG A 3 12.96 9.94 3.50
N VAL A 4 12.03 9.76 2.56
CA VAL A 4 11.36 8.48 2.40
C VAL A 4 12.35 7.47 1.84
N ASP A 5 12.43 6.32 2.49
CA ASP A 5 13.23 5.18 1.99
C ASP A 5 12.38 4.41 0.98
N VAL A 6 12.56 4.73 -0.29
CA VAL A 6 11.78 4.15 -1.39
C VAL A 6 11.99 2.64 -1.48
N ASP A 7 13.21 2.16 -1.26
CA ASP A 7 13.49 0.73 -1.31
C ASP A 7 12.79 -0.03 -0.19
N ALA A 8 12.75 0.53 1.01
CA ALA A 8 12.02 -0.07 2.13
C ALA A 8 10.52 -0.15 1.83
N VAL A 9 9.96 0.89 1.21
CA VAL A 9 8.55 0.90 0.81
C VAL A 9 8.28 -0.22 -0.20
N PHE A 10 9.09 -0.35 -1.24
CA PHE A 10 8.89 -1.39 -2.24
C PHE A 10 9.05 -2.80 -1.67
N LYS A 11 10.02 -3.01 -0.78
CA LYS A 11 10.18 -4.30 -0.11
C LYS A 11 8.97 -4.65 0.73
N ALA A 12 8.44 -3.68 1.47
CA ALA A 12 7.24 -3.89 2.28
C ALA A 12 6.03 -4.23 1.40
N LEU A 13 5.88 -3.54 0.27
CA LEU A 13 4.75 -3.76 -0.65
C LEU A 13 4.90 -5.02 -1.50
N ALA A 14 6.07 -5.63 -1.54
CA ALA A 14 6.30 -6.82 -2.36
C ALA A 14 5.57 -8.07 -1.85
N ASP A 15 5.18 -8.09 -0.59
CA ASP A 15 4.47 -9.22 0.00
C ASP A 15 2.96 -9.03 -0.12
N PRO A 16 2.23 -10.01 -0.70
CA PRO A 16 0.78 -9.88 -0.87
C PRO A 16 0.00 -9.80 0.44
N THR A 17 0.47 -10.46 1.50
CA THR A 17 -0.18 -10.39 2.80
C THR A 17 -0.08 -8.99 3.39
N ARG A 18 1.07 -8.35 3.27
CA ARG A 18 1.23 -6.97 3.73
C ARG A 18 0.34 -6.01 2.95
N ARG A 19 0.17 -6.22 1.65
CA ARG A 19 -0.77 -5.41 0.86
C ARG A 19 -2.21 -5.60 1.32
N ARG A 20 -2.62 -6.83 1.64
CA ARG A 20 -3.96 -7.12 2.21
C ARG A 20 -4.15 -6.38 3.55
N LEU A 21 -3.11 -6.34 4.36
CA LEU A 21 -3.15 -5.66 5.64
C LEU A 21 -3.34 -4.16 5.44
N LEU A 22 -2.62 -3.56 4.50
CA LEU A 22 -2.81 -2.15 4.15
C LEU A 22 -4.21 -1.88 3.60
N ASP A 23 -4.74 -2.77 2.77
CA ASP A 23 -6.12 -2.66 2.26
C ASP A 23 -7.13 -2.65 3.40
N SER A 24 -6.93 -3.51 4.40
CA SER A 24 -7.79 -3.55 5.58
C SER A 24 -7.74 -2.24 6.37
N LEU A 25 -6.55 -1.70 6.56
CA LEU A 25 -6.38 -0.42 7.27
C LEU A 25 -6.93 0.76 6.48
N ARG A 26 -6.87 0.71 5.17
CA ARG A 26 -7.48 1.74 4.32
C ARG A 26 -9.00 1.73 4.45
N ALA A 27 -9.59 0.54 4.49
CA ALA A 27 -11.05 0.38 4.62
C ALA A 27 -11.53 0.74 6.02
N ASN A 28 -10.76 0.36 7.05
CA ASN A 28 -11.10 0.58 8.45
C ASN A 28 -9.88 1.09 9.21
N SER A 29 -9.79 2.39 9.39
CA SER A 29 -8.69 3.02 10.14
C SER A 29 -8.83 2.78 11.63
N GLY A 30 -7.69 2.70 12.32
CA GLY A 30 -7.67 2.59 13.77
C GLY A 30 -7.99 1.21 14.31
N GLN A 31 -7.61 0.17 13.59
CA GLN A 31 -7.83 -1.20 14.04
C GLN A 31 -6.79 -1.63 15.07
N THR A 32 -7.25 -2.39 16.07
CA THR A 32 -6.38 -3.08 17.01
C THR A 32 -5.77 -4.31 16.34
N LEU A 33 -4.74 -4.88 16.97
CA LEU A 33 -4.13 -6.13 16.51
C LEU A 33 -5.18 -7.26 16.42
N GLY A 34 -6.05 -7.36 17.44
CA GLY A 34 -7.10 -8.38 17.46
C GLY A 34 -8.09 -8.23 16.31
N GLU A 35 -8.49 -7.00 16.01
CA GLU A 35 -9.39 -6.74 14.88
C GLU A 35 -8.76 -7.12 13.55
N LEU A 36 -7.48 -6.78 13.36
CA LEU A 36 -6.76 -7.16 12.15
C LEU A 36 -6.65 -8.67 12.00
N CYS A 37 -6.37 -9.38 13.10
CA CYS A 37 -6.31 -10.85 13.07
C CYS A 37 -7.64 -11.47 12.62
N ARG A 38 -8.75 -10.98 13.14
CA ARG A 38 -10.07 -11.48 12.77
C ARG A 38 -10.41 -11.17 11.32
N ASN A 39 -10.13 -9.94 10.89
CA ASN A 39 -10.48 -9.51 9.54
C ASN A 39 -9.65 -10.20 8.46
N LEU A 40 -8.42 -10.58 8.79
CA LEU A 40 -7.51 -11.22 7.84
C LEU A 40 -7.42 -12.74 8.02
N ASP A 41 -8.08 -13.28 9.05
CA ASP A 41 -8.01 -14.70 9.41
C ASP A 41 -6.55 -15.16 9.55
N MET A 42 -5.81 -14.44 10.39
CA MET A 42 -4.38 -14.67 10.62
C MET A 42 -4.07 -14.71 12.10
N THR A 43 -2.99 -15.38 12.46
CA THR A 43 -2.50 -15.42 13.83
C THR A 43 -1.96 -14.07 14.28
N ARG A 44 -2.00 -13.82 15.58
CA ARG A 44 -1.44 -12.58 16.16
C ARG A 44 0.04 -12.43 15.83
N GLN A 45 0.78 -13.51 15.89
CA GLN A 45 2.22 -13.49 15.60
C GLN A 45 2.48 -13.07 14.15
N ALA A 46 1.74 -13.65 13.19
CA ALA A 46 1.90 -13.32 11.78
C ALA A 46 1.55 -11.86 11.50
N VAL A 47 0.41 -11.38 12.02
CA VAL A 47 0.00 -9.99 11.83
C VAL A 47 1.01 -9.05 12.48
N SER A 48 1.47 -9.36 13.68
CA SER A 48 2.44 -8.55 14.39
C SER A 48 3.75 -8.40 13.60
N GLN A 49 4.25 -9.49 13.01
CA GLN A 49 5.46 -9.45 12.20
C GLN A 49 5.29 -8.58 10.95
N HIS A 50 4.16 -8.72 10.27
CA HIS A 50 3.88 -7.89 9.09
C HIS A 50 3.70 -6.42 9.46
N LEU A 51 3.04 -6.13 10.56
CA LEU A 51 2.91 -4.75 11.07
C LEU A 51 4.27 -4.15 11.37
N GLY A 52 5.18 -4.93 11.96
CA GLY A 52 6.53 -4.47 12.24
C GLY A 52 7.27 -4.05 10.98
N ARG A 53 7.19 -4.86 9.93
CA ARG A 53 7.84 -4.55 8.65
C ARG A 53 7.20 -3.34 7.97
N LEU A 54 5.88 -3.21 8.05
CA LEU A 54 5.18 -2.02 7.52
C LEU A 54 5.54 -0.77 8.31
N GLY A 55 5.66 -0.89 9.63
CA GLY A 55 6.09 0.21 10.49
C GLY A 55 7.52 0.67 10.18
N ASP A 56 8.43 -0.28 9.92
CA ASP A 56 9.81 0.02 9.56
C ASP A 56 9.89 0.80 8.24
N ALA A 57 8.97 0.54 7.32
CA ALA A 57 8.86 1.27 6.06
C ALA A 57 8.03 2.56 6.19
N ASN A 58 7.59 2.88 7.40
CA ASN A 58 6.74 4.04 7.69
C ASN A 58 5.39 4.03 6.98
N LEU A 59 4.89 2.84 6.66
CA LEU A 59 3.59 2.68 6.00
C LEU A 59 2.44 2.50 6.98
N VAL A 60 2.73 2.23 8.24
CA VAL A 60 1.75 2.09 9.30
C VAL A 60 2.16 2.98 10.46
N ALA A 61 1.22 3.79 10.92
CA ALA A 61 1.36 4.59 12.13
C ALA A 61 0.55 3.94 13.25
N THR A 62 1.06 3.99 14.47
CA THR A 62 0.41 3.39 15.62
C THR A 62 0.15 4.47 16.66
N ILE A 63 -1.09 4.52 17.16
CA ILE A 63 -1.49 5.46 18.19
C ILE A 63 -1.97 4.66 19.39
N ARG A 64 -1.45 4.97 20.57
CA ARG A 64 -1.88 4.33 21.79
C ARG A 64 -3.17 4.98 22.32
N ARG A 65 -4.15 4.15 22.64
CA ARG A 65 -5.39 4.57 23.25
C ARG A 65 -5.69 3.67 24.45
N GLY A 66 -5.39 4.17 25.65
CA GLY A 66 -5.48 3.35 26.85
C GLY A 66 -4.48 2.19 26.79
N ARG A 67 -4.98 0.96 26.90
CA ARG A 67 -4.16 -0.25 26.82
C ARG A 67 -4.02 -0.78 25.39
N GLU A 68 -4.74 -0.18 24.45
CA GLU A 68 -4.78 -0.64 23.08
C GLU A 68 -3.88 0.20 22.19
N LYS A 69 -3.36 -0.43 21.14
CA LYS A 69 -2.68 0.26 20.05
C LYS A 69 -3.58 0.21 18.84
N LEU A 70 -3.82 1.38 18.25
CA LEU A 70 -4.62 1.51 17.04
C LEU A 70 -3.70 1.74 15.86
N HIS A 71 -3.96 1.04 14.78
CA HIS A 71 -3.10 1.04 13.59
C HIS A 71 -3.77 1.79 12.45
N TYR A 72 -2.99 2.60 11.76
CA TYR A 72 -3.45 3.46 10.66
C TYR A 72 -2.52 3.29 9.47
N LEU A 73 -3.09 3.29 8.28
CA LEU A 73 -2.28 3.42 7.07
C LEU A 73 -1.67 4.82 7.05
N ASN A 74 -0.36 4.90 6.85
CA ASN A 74 0.30 6.17 6.58
C ASN A 74 0.55 6.27 5.08
N PRO A 75 -0.20 7.11 4.36
CA PRO A 75 -0.08 7.20 2.91
C PRO A 75 1.11 8.04 2.43
N VAL A 76 1.78 8.75 3.32
CA VAL A 76 2.82 9.72 2.94
C VAL A 76 3.93 9.11 2.10
N PRO A 77 4.53 7.96 2.45
CA PRO A 77 5.60 7.40 1.62
C PRO A 77 5.14 7.04 0.20
N ILE A 78 3.93 6.50 0.07
CA ILE A 78 3.37 6.15 -1.24
C ILE A 78 3.05 7.42 -2.03
N HIS A 79 2.54 8.46 -1.36
CA HIS A 79 2.26 9.73 -2.01
C HIS A 79 3.53 10.38 -2.55
N GLU A 80 4.65 10.27 -1.84
CA GLU A 80 5.93 10.79 -2.32
C GLU A 80 6.42 10.06 -3.57
N ILE A 81 6.18 8.75 -3.67
CA ILE A 81 6.45 7.98 -4.87
C ILE A 81 5.56 8.47 -6.02
N TYR A 82 4.28 8.69 -5.74
CA TYR A 82 3.33 9.24 -6.70
C TYR A 82 3.80 10.61 -7.22
N GLU A 83 4.20 11.51 -6.33
CA GLU A 83 4.69 12.84 -6.69
C GLU A 83 5.91 12.75 -7.61
N ARG A 84 6.78 11.78 -7.37
CA ARG A 84 8.02 11.62 -8.13
C ARG A 84 7.78 11.21 -9.59
N TRP A 85 6.84 10.29 -9.82
CA TRP A 85 6.71 9.66 -11.13
C TRP A 85 5.36 9.85 -11.82
N ILE A 86 4.32 10.25 -11.12
CA ILE A 86 2.95 10.21 -11.65
C ILE A 86 2.25 11.56 -11.60
N ALA A 87 2.49 12.37 -10.56
CA ALA A 87 1.70 13.58 -10.29
C ALA A 87 1.70 14.58 -11.45
N LYS A 88 2.78 14.65 -12.24
CA LYS A 88 2.88 15.56 -13.37
C LYS A 88 1.93 15.19 -14.52
N TYR A 89 1.40 13.97 -14.53
CA TYR A 89 0.48 13.52 -15.57
C TYR A 89 -0.94 13.82 -15.16
N GLN A 90 -1.69 14.48 -16.04
CA GLN A 90 -3.12 14.67 -15.83
C GLN A 90 -3.85 13.37 -16.13
N ARG A 91 -5.01 13.20 -15.49
CA ARG A 91 -5.81 11.98 -15.64
C ARG A 91 -6.10 11.65 -17.11
N ARG A 92 -6.41 12.66 -17.92
CA ARG A 92 -6.66 12.47 -19.36
C ARG A 92 -5.46 11.87 -20.07
N HIS A 93 -4.24 12.23 -19.68
CA HIS A 93 -3.02 11.66 -20.26
C HIS A 93 -2.87 10.18 -19.90
N LEU A 94 -3.20 9.82 -18.66
CA LEU A 94 -3.16 8.42 -18.23
C LEU A 94 -4.17 7.58 -19.00
N VAL A 95 -5.38 8.08 -19.20
CA VAL A 95 -6.42 7.41 -20.00
C VAL A 95 -5.96 7.25 -21.43
N ALA A 96 -5.38 8.27 -22.03
CA ALA A 96 -4.87 8.23 -23.39
C ALA A 96 -3.75 7.19 -23.55
N LEU A 97 -2.82 7.12 -22.57
CA LEU A 97 -1.73 6.15 -22.60
C LEU A 97 -2.24 4.72 -22.48
N HIS A 98 -3.22 4.48 -21.63
CA HIS A 98 -3.87 3.17 -21.52
C HIS A 98 -4.56 2.76 -22.82
N ALA A 99 -5.28 3.69 -23.45
CA ALA A 99 -5.95 3.43 -24.73
C ALA A 99 -4.95 3.10 -25.81
N LEU A 100 -3.85 3.83 -25.90
CA LEU A 100 -2.79 3.59 -26.86
C LEU A 100 -2.16 2.20 -26.66
N LYS A 101 -1.84 1.85 -25.42
CA LYS A 101 -1.27 0.54 -25.11
C LYS A 101 -2.19 -0.59 -25.55
N ARG A 102 -3.46 -0.50 -25.21
CA ARG A 102 -4.45 -1.51 -25.62
C ARG A 102 -4.56 -1.65 -27.14
N LYS A 103 -4.53 -0.53 -27.85
CA LYS A 103 -4.58 -0.52 -29.30
C LYS A 103 -3.38 -1.23 -29.92
N VAL A 104 -2.19 -0.97 -29.40
CA VAL A 104 -0.96 -1.61 -29.86
C VAL A 104 -0.98 -3.11 -29.56
N GLU A 105 -1.36 -3.51 -28.36
CA GLU A 105 -1.46 -4.92 -27.97
C GLU A 105 -2.53 -5.65 -28.77
N GLY A 106 -3.67 -5.03 -28.99
CA GLY A 106 -4.73 -5.58 -29.83
C GLY A 106 -4.29 -5.79 -31.28
N GLY A 107 -3.55 -4.84 -31.84
CA GLY A 107 -2.98 -4.96 -33.17
C GLY A 107 -2.02 -6.15 -33.32
N ARG A 108 -1.20 -6.39 -32.30
CA ARG A 108 -0.29 -7.53 -32.28
C ARG A 108 -1.05 -8.85 -32.24
N ARG A 109 -2.10 -8.93 -31.43
CA ARG A 109 -2.93 -10.14 -31.32
C ARG A 109 -3.68 -10.41 -32.63
N GLY A 110 -4.10 -9.37 -33.32
CA GLY A 110 -4.81 -9.48 -34.58
C GLY A 110 -3.98 -10.02 -35.73
N LYS A 111 -2.65 -10.05 -35.57
CA LYS A 111 -1.73 -10.57 -36.58
C LYS A 111 -1.31 -12.02 -36.35
N ALA A 112 -1.75 -12.60 -35.27
CA ALA A 112 -1.41 -13.98 -34.96
C ALA A 112 -2.20 -14.97 -35.79
#